data_93a10e7768b7e6f46ca1c744fb581f32
#
_entry.id   93a10e7768b7e6f46ca1c744fb581f32
#
_cell.length_a   1.000
_cell.length_b   1.000
_cell.length_c   1.000
_cell.angle_alpha   90.00
_cell.angle_beta   90.00
_cell.angle_gamma   90.00
#
_symmetry.space_group_name_H-M   'P 1'
#
loop_
_entity.id
_entity.type
_entity.pdbx_description
1 polymer ?
#
loop_
_entity_poly.entity_id
_entity_poly.type
_entity_poly.pdbx_seq_one_letter_code
_entity_poly.pdbx_strand_id
1 'polypeptide(L)'
;MSTLAEVAPKALQRESLSKRVADSIRAAVLNGEYQLGQKLREVELSKSYGVSNSVVREAFHILQGEGIVVTDPYRGRSVFNIGAQEARKLILMRTSLEALAAFLATENLDTSSKTKISQVSRKMKSFKPRTFAEWIDLELEFHGSVWKAAGNELLSRQLHHLSVLSLSLSTLHIFKPQAGLEDVLKTIPAWERSQNIQGHQLLAQSILEGNPQEARKYMILHIMGDPVYRNLRRDFFQL
;
A
#
# COMPACT_ATOMS: atom_id res chain seq x y z
N MET A 1 5.63 50.05 -7.80
CA MET A 1 4.87 48.92 -7.26
C MET A 1 4.49 48.01 -8.43
N SER A 2 5.30 46.99 -8.65
CA SER A 2 5.11 46.09 -9.79
C SER A 2 4.28 44.91 -9.31
N THR A 3 3.07 44.78 -9.82
CA THR A 3 2.16 43.66 -9.67
C THR A 3 2.77 42.45 -10.36
N LEU A 4 3.22 41.47 -9.60
CA LEU A 4 3.49 40.14 -10.11
C LEU A 4 2.17 39.56 -10.65
N ALA A 5 2.08 39.45 -11.96
CA ALA A 5 0.94 38.84 -12.63
C ALA A 5 0.87 37.36 -12.21
N GLU A 6 -0.29 37.01 -11.79
CA GLU A 6 -0.75 35.69 -11.41
C GLU A 6 -0.57 34.73 -12.59
N VAL A 7 0.49 33.92 -12.55
CA VAL A 7 0.66 32.81 -13.49
C VAL A 7 -0.13 31.64 -12.94
N ALA A 8 -1.36 31.51 -13.39
CA ALA A 8 -2.16 30.33 -13.21
C ALA A 8 -1.76 29.26 -14.24
N PRO A 9 -1.10 28.17 -13.88
CA PRO A 9 -0.95 27.05 -14.79
C PRO A 9 -2.24 26.25 -14.79
N LYS A 10 -3.09 26.55 -15.76
CA LYS A 10 -4.24 25.72 -16.06
C LYS A 10 -3.82 24.68 -17.11
N ALA A 11 -4.07 23.42 -16.79
CA ALA A 11 -4.02 22.23 -17.63
C ALA A 11 -2.69 21.48 -17.72
N LEU A 12 -2.56 20.46 -16.87
CA LEU A 12 -1.91 19.19 -17.22
C LEU A 12 -2.58 18.06 -16.43
N GLN A 13 -3.87 17.80 -16.68
CA GLN A 13 -4.59 16.62 -16.18
C GLN A 13 -4.68 15.52 -17.24
N ARG A 14 -3.60 15.26 -17.98
CA ARG A 14 -3.40 13.96 -18.62
C ARG A 14 -2.38 13.23 -17.79
N GLU A 15 -2.76 12.07 -17.22
CA GLU A 15 -1.78 11.19 -16.62
C GLU A 15 -0.61 11.03 -17.57
N SER A 16 0.60 11.34 -17.07
CA SER A 16 1.79 11.25 -17.91
C SER A 16 1.99 9.79 -18.32
N LEU A 17 2.50 9.57 -19.52
CA LEU A 17 2.79 8.22 -20.00
C LEU A 17 3.76 7.48 -19.05
N SER A 18 4.68 8.21 -18.43
CA SER A 18 5.59 7.70 -17.40
C SER A 18 4.84 7.20 -16.16
N LYS A 19 3.78 7.90 -15.72
CA LYS A 19 2.95 7.43 -14.61
C LYS A 19 2.22 6.14 -14.96
N ARG A 20 1.63 6.05 -16.14
CA ARG A 20 0.96 4.82 -16.62
C ARG A 20 1.93 3.64 -16.69
N VAL A 21 3.17 3.87 -17.14
CA VAL A 21 4.21 2.83 -17.15
C VAL A 21 4.61 2.45 -15.72
N ALA A 22 4.75 3.42 -14.81
CA ALA A 22 5.02 3.13 -13.40
C ALA A 22 3.90 2.29 -12.77
N ASP A 23 2.63 2.65 -13.01
CA ASP A 23 1.47 1.91 -12.52
C ASP A 23 1.45 0.47 -13.05
N SER A 24 1.78 0.27 -14.33
CA SER A 24 1.87 -1.07 -14.94
C SER A 24 3.00 -1.90 -14.33
N ILE A 25 4.19 -1.32 -14.11
CA ILE A 25 5.32 -2.01 -13.47
C ILE A 25 4.98 -2.34 -12.01
N ARG A 26 4.35 -1.40 -11.28
CA ARG A 26 3.89 -1.63 -9.90
C ARG A 26 2.92 -2.80 -9.83
N ALA A 27 1.91 -2.81 -10.70
CA ALA A 27 0.95 -3.91 -10.78
C ALA A 27 1.64 -5.25 -11.07
N ALA A 28 2.60 -5.28 -12.00
CA ALA A 28 3.36 -6.47 -12.33
C ALA A 28 4.21 -6.97 -11.14
N VAL A 29 4.81 -6.06 -10.35
CA VAL A 29 5.50 -6.43 -9.10
C VAL A 29 4.51 -6.97 -8.07
N LEU A 30 3.38 -6.29 -7.87
CA LEU A 30 2.34 -6.74 -6.93
C LEU A 30 1.71 -8.08 -7.32
N ASN A 31 1.60 -8.37 -8.60
CA ASN A 31 1.10 -9.65 -9.12
C ASN A 31 2.18 -10.76 -9.13
N GLY A 32 3.43 -10.46 -8.72
CA GLY A 32 4.52 -11.43 -8.71
C GLY A 32 5.11 -11.75 -10.09
N GLU A 33 4.79 -10.97 -11.12
CA GLU A 33 5.37 -11.10 -12.46
C GLU A 33 6.86 -10.72 -12.46
N TYR A 34 7.25 -9.79 -11.58
CA TYR A 34 8.63 -9.47 -11.25
C TYR A 34 8.97 -9.95 -9.86
N GLN A 35 10.09 -10.64 -9.72
CA GLN A 35 10.59 -11.17 -8.44
C GLN A 35 11.35 -10.09 -7.64
N LEU A 36 11.41 -10.25 -6.32
CA LEU A 36 12.27 -9.42 -5.47
C LEU A 36 13.74 -9.52 -5.94
N GLY A 37 14.40 -8.38 -6.09
CA GLY A 37 15.76 -8.28 -6.58
C GLY A 37 15.90 -8.48 -8.10
N GLN A 38 14.82 -8.75 -8.84
CA GLN A 38 14.87 -8.89 -10.28
C GLN A 38 15.36 -7.60 -10.94
N LYS A 39 16.32 -7.70 -11.82
CA LYS A 39 16.83 -6.55 -12.58
C LYS A 39 15.79 -6.04 -13.57
N LEU A 40 15.65 -4.72 -13.61
CA LEU A 40 14.76 -4.01 -14.52
C LEU A 40 15.60 -3.21 -15.51
N ARG A 41 15.52 -3.56 -16.81
CA ARG A 41 16.31 -2.96 -17.86
C ARG A 41 15.48 -1.97 -18.69
N GLU A 42 15.94 -0.71 -18.75
CA GLU A 42 15.24 0.36 -19.47
C GLU A 42 14.92 -0.02 -20.92
N VAL A 43 15.89 -0.62 -21.61
CA VAL A 43 15.75 -0.99 -23.03
C VAL A 43 14.71 -2.11 -23.24
N GLU A 44 14.66 -3.07 -22.35
CA GLU A 44 13.69 -4.17 -22.44
C GLU A 44 12.26 -3.64 -22.19
N LEU A 45 12.10 -2.83 -21.14
CA LEU A 45 10.80 -2.23 -20.78
C LEU A 45 10.31 -1.21 -21.83
N SER A 46 11.23 -0.41 -22.40
CA SER A 46 10.84 0.54 -23.46
C SER A 46 10.29 -0.19 -24.69
N LYS A 47 10.89 -1.31 -25.07
CA LYS A 47 10.40 -2.16 -26.16
C LYS A 47 9.06 -2.82 -25.81
N SER A 48 8.95 -3.37 -24.60
CA SER A 48 7.74 -4.05 -24.12
C SER A 48 6.52 -3.13 -24.05
N TYR A 49 6.72 -1.90 -23.54
CA TYR A 49 5.64 -0.91 -23.42
C TYR A 49 5.46 -0.02 -24.65
N GLY A 50 6.32 -0.14 -25.66
CA GLY A 50 6.25 0.70 -26.87
C GLY A 50 6.50 2.19 -26.60
N VAL A 51 7.38 2.52 -25.64
CA VAL A 51 7.70 3.87 -25.20
C VAL A 51 9.19 4.18 -25.30
N SER A 52 9.58 5.45 -25.17
CA SER A 52 11.00 5.83 -25.15
C SER A 52 11.67 5.44 -23.81
N ASN A 53 13.01 5.27 -23.83
CA ASN A 53 13.80 5.05 -22.62
C ASN A 53 13.63 6.17 -21.59
N SER A 54 13.41 7.44 -22.02
CA SER A 54 13.17 8.56 -21.11
C SER A 54 11.89 8.38 -20.31
N VAL A 55 10.82 7.90 -20.95
CA VAL A 55 9.54 7.61 -20.27
C VAL A 55 9.71 6.49 -19.22
N VAL A 56 10.46 5.43 -19.56
CA VAL A 56 10.75 4.35 -18.59
C VAL A 56 11.62 4.88 -17.44
N ARG A 57 12.58 5.75 -17.73
CA ARG A 57 13.43 6.36 -16.68
C ARG A 57 12.63 7.22 -15.72
N GLU A 58 11.70 8.03 -16.21
CA GLU A 58 10.78 8.79 -15.38
C GLU A 58 9.86 7.86 -14.55
N ALA A 59 9.35 6.80 -15.14
CA ALA A 59 8.59 5.79 -14.42
C ALA A 59 9.40 5.16 -13.29
N PHE A 60 10.67 4.86 -13.52
CA PHE A 60 11.56 4.38 -12.47
C PHE A 60 11.79 5.40 -11.35
N HIS A 61 11.87 6.69 -11.66
CA HIS A 61 11.96 7.71 -10.60
C HIS A 61 10.71 7.74 -9.71
N ILE A 62 9.52 7.57 -10.30
CA ILE A 62 8.28 7.43 -9.53
C ILE A 62 8.36 6.21 -8.62
N LEU A 63 8.70 5.04 -9.17
CA LEU A 63 8.79 3.78 -8.43
C LEU A 63 9.92 3.76 -7.38
N GLN A 64 10.99 4.52 -7.60
CA GLN A 64 12.03 4.74 -6.58
C GLN A 64 11.51 5.59 -5.41
N GLY A 65 10.72 6.64 -5.70
CA GLY A 65 10.04 7.41 -4.66
C GLY A 65 9.08 6.56 -3.83
N GLU A 66 8.53 5.50 -4.41
CA GLU A 66 7.68 4.52 -3.73
C GLU A 66 8.47 3.35 -3.09
N GLY A 67 9.78 3.28 -3.32
CA GLY A 67 10.65 2.20 -2.82
C GLY A 67 10.47 0.85 -3.52
N ILE A 68 9.63 0.75 -4.56
CA ILE A 68 9.42 -0.48 -5.34
C ILE A 68 10.64 -0.80 -6.19
N VAL A 69 11.31 0.23 -6.71
CA VAL A 69 12.54 0.11 -7.47
C VAL A 69 13.69 0.68 -6.67
N VAL A 70 14.78 -0.04 -6.62
CA VAL A 70 16.04 0.41 -6.02
C VAL A 70 17.11 0.55 -7.10
N THR A 71 17.99 1.55 -6.96
CA THR A 71 19.12 1.75 -7.84
C THR A 71 20.42 1.43 -7.11
N ASP A 72 21.15 0.48 -7.63
CA ASP A 72 22.53 0.20 -7.22
C ASP A 72 23.48 0.87 -8.24
N PRO A 73 24.44 1.69 -7.81
CA PRO A 73 25.36 2.38 -8.71
C PRO A 73 26.14 1.45 -9.66
N TYR A 74 26.37 0.20 -9.24
CA TYR A 74 27.16 -0.79 -10.01
C TYR A 74 26.30 -1.87 -10.67
N ARG A 75 25.08 -2.11 -10.16
CA ARG A 75 24.21 -3.20 -10.61
C ARG A 75 23.00 -2.74 -11.40
N GLY A 76 22.78 -1.42 -11.46
CA GLY A 76 21.63 -0.82 -12.12
C GLY A 76 20.36 -0.86 -11.28
N ARG A 77 19.20 -0.94 -11.93
CA ARG A 77 17.89 -0.92 -11.27
C ARG A 77 17.33 -2.33 -11.08
N SER A 78 16.68 -2.54 -9.94
CA SER A 78 15.99 -3.79 -9.63
C SER A 78 14.74 -3.53 -8.81
N VAL A 79 13.85 -4.50 -8.79
CA VAL A 79 12.78 -4.55 -7.78
C VAL A 79 13.43 -4.59 -6.41
N PHE A 80 12.86 -3.87 -5.43
CA PHE A 80 13.39 -3.89 -4.07
C PHE A 80 13.49 -5.33 -3.54
N ASN A 81 14.46 -5.56 -2.67
CA ASN A 81 14.65 -6.84 -2.01
C ASN A 81 15.15 -6.58 -0.59
N ILE A 82 14.43 -7.10 0.38
CA ILE A 82 14.80 -7.02 1.79
C ILE A 82 14.69 -8.39 2.42
N GLY A 83 15.59 -8.68 3.36
CA GLY A 83 15.58 -9.93 4.11
C GLY A 83 14.44 -9.98 5.14
N ALA A 84 14.22 -11.16 5.71
CA ALA A 84 13.15 -11.38 6.71
C ALA A 84 13.29 -10.44 7.93
N GLN A 85 14.50 -10.12 8.34
CA GLN A 85 14.74 -9.22 9.48
C GLN A 85 14.35 -7.77 9.17
N GLU A 86 14.69 -7.28 7.97
CA GLU A 86 14.30 -5.94 7.51
C GLU A 86 12.79 -5.86 7.28
N ALA A 87 12.20 -6.90 6.70
CA ALA A 87 10.75 -7.00 6.53
C ALA A 87 10.03 -6.89 7.88
N ARG A 88 10.55 -7.57 8.92
CA ARG A 88 10.03 -7.46 10.29
C ARG A 88 10.08 -6.01 10.81
N LYS A 89 11.21 -5.32 10.66
CA LYS A 89 11.36 -3.92 11.08
C LYS A 89 10.37 -3.00 10.34
N LEU A 90 10.20 -3.23 9.03
CA LEU A 90 9.22 -2.50 8.20
C LEU A 90 7.79 -2.65 8.74
N ILE A 91 7.37 -3.89 9.07
CA ILE A 91 6.03 -4.16 9.58
C ILE A 91 5.81 -3.54 10.96
N LEU A 92 6.79 -3.63 11.86
CA LEU A 92 6.70 -2.99 13.17
C LEU A 92 6.54 -1.47 13.05
N MET A 93 7.33 -0.85 12.19
CA MET A 93 7.24 0.60 11.93
C MET A 93 5.89 0.97 11.31
N ARG A 94 5.42 0.22 10.28
CA ARG A 94 4.10 0.42 9.68
C ARG A 94 3.01 0.32 10.74
N THR A 95 2.99 -0.76 11.52
CA THR A 95 1.95 -0.98 12.54
C THR A 95 1.87 0.16 13.55
N SER A 96 3.02 0.66 14.00
CA SER A 96 3.08 1.77 14.97
C SER A 96 2.49 3.06 14.39
N LEU A 97 2.83 3.39 13.15
CA LEU A 97 2.33 4.59 12.48
C LEU A 97 0.86 4.46 12.06
N GLU A 98 0.42 3.28 11.62
CA GLU A 98 -0.99 2.99 11.31
C GLU A 98 -1.86 3.09 12.57
N ALA A 99 -1.38 2.58 13.70
CA ALA A 99 -2.06 2.68 14.98
C ALA A 99 -2.21 4.15 15.44
N LEU A 100 -1.18 4.97 15.22
CA LEU A 100 -1.25 6.42 15.44
C LEU A 100 -2.26 7.07 14.50
N ALA A 101 -2.26 6.72 13.22
CA ALA A 101 -3.23 7.27 12.25
C ALA A 101 -4.67 6.91 12.62
N ALA A 102 -4.93 5.68 13.07
CA ALA A 102 -6.26 5.26 13.52
C ALA A 102 -6.73 6.04 14.75
N PHE A 103 -5.83 6.28 15.70
CA PHE A 103 -6.10 7.13 16.88
C PHE A 103 -6.46 8.55 16.46
N LEU A 104 -5.59 9.20 15.66
CA LEU A 104 -5.79 10.57 15.20
C LEU A 104 -7.05 10.73 14.32
N ALA A 105 -7.37 9.69 13.53
CA ALA A 105 -8.55 9.69 12.68
C ALA A 105 -9.86 9.82 13.50
N THR A 106 -9.90 9.32 14.73
CA THR A 106 -11.07 9.48 15.61
C THR A 106 -11.18 10.89 16.17
N GLU A 107 -10.05 11.55 16.45
CA GLU A 107 -10.02 12.90 17.01
C GLU A 107 -10.30 13.97 15.94
N ASN A 108 -9.90 13.72 14.68
CA ASN A 108 -10.00 14.67 13.58
C ASN A 108 -11.12 14.34 12.57
N LEU A 109 -12.05 13.45 12.94
CA LEU A 109 -13.06 12.91 12.04
C LEU A 109 -14.07 13.97 11.57
N ASP A 110 -13.93 14.43 10.33
CA ASP A 110 -14.91 15.29 9.68
C ASP A 110 -15.99 14.49 8.92
N THR A 111 -17.03 15.19 8.44
CA THR A 111 -18.16 14.58 7.72
C THR A 111 -17.70 13.87 6.43
N SER A 112 -16.71 14.41 5.72
CA SER A 112 -16.18 13.85 4.47
C SER A 112 -15.46 12.53 4.75
N SER A 113 -14.56 12.53 5.72
CA SER A 113 -13.81 11.36 6.17
C SER A 113 -14.73 10.26 6.71
N LYS A 114 -15.72 10.64 7.52
CA LYS A 114 -16.76 9.72 8.01
C LYS A 114 -17.50 9.02 6.87
N THR A 115 -17.92 9.79 5.86
CA THR A 115 -18.59 9.26 4.68
C THR A 115 -17.68 8.31 3.92
N LYS A 116 -16.42 8.70 3.67
CA LYS A 116 -15.46 7.89 2.91
C LYS A 116 -15.13 6.57 3.61
N ILE A 117 -14.79 6.60 4.91
CA ILE A 117 -14.50 5.39 5.71
C ILE A 117 -15.70 4.44 5.67
N SER A 118 -16.92 4.96 5.87
CA SER A 118 -18.15 4.15 5.81
C SER A 118 -18.39 3.51 4.45
N GLN A 119 -18.11 4.23 3.36
CA GLN A 119 -18.27 3.72 2.00
C GLN A 119 -17.26 2.61 1.70
N VAL A 120 -15.98 2.83 2.00
CA VAL A 120 -14.93 1.85 1.71
C VAL A 120 -15.09 0.60 2.58
N SER A 121 -15.43 0.77 3.87
CA SER A 121 -15.72 -0.36 4.77
C SER A 121 -16.86 -1.23 4.25
N ARG A 122 -17.96 -0.62 3.75
CA ARG A 122 -19.06 -1.37 3.11
C ARG A 122 -18.62 -2.07 1.83
N LYS A 123 -17.80 -1.39 1.00
CA LYS A 123 -17.26 -1.98 -0.22
C LYS A 123 -16.41 -3.21 0.11
N MET A 124 -15.55 -3.18 1.12
CA MET A 124 -14.75 -4.33 1.55
C MET A 124 -15.61 -5.53 1.96
N LYS A 125 -16.73 -5.30 2.64
CA LYS A 125 -17.62 -6.37 3.09
C LYS A 125 -18.23 -7.18 1.94
N SER A 126 -18.52 -6.53 0.82
CA SER A 126 -19.17 -7.15 -0.35
C SER A 126 -18.19 -7.48 -1.49
N PHE A 127 -16.92 -7.09 -1.35
CA PHE A 127 -15.95 -7.19 -2.42
C PHE A 127 -15.51 -8.63 -2.67
N LYS A 128 -15.47 -9.00 -3.95
CA LYS A 128 -14.97 -10.28 -4.44
C LYS A 128 -13.86 -10.00 -5.45
N PRO A 129 -12.60 -9.90 -5.01
CA PRO A 129 -11.49 -9.61 -5.91
C PRO A 129 -11.32 -10.73 -6.93
N ARG A 130 -11.08 -10.36 -8.17
CA ARG A 130 -10.73 -11.27 -9.27
C ARG A 130 -9.22 -11.42 -9.42
N THR A 131 -8.48 -10.39 -8.95
CA THR A 131 -7.02 -10.35 -8.97
C THR A 131 -6.49 -9.90 -7.61
N PHE A 132 -5.22 -10.22 -7.35
CA PHE A 132 -4.58 -9.74 -6.14
C PHE A 132 -4.39 -8.22 -6.15
N ALA A 133 -4.12 -7.64 -7.32
CA ALA A 133 -4.02 -6.19 -7.48
C ALA A 133 -5.32 -5.49 -7.06
N GLU A 134 -6.49 -6.00 -7.46
CA GLU A 134 -7.79 -5.46 -7.03
C GLU A 134 -7.94 -5.49 -5.49
N TRP A 135 -7.41 -6.53 -4.84
CA TRP A 135 -7.40 -6.61 -3.37
C TRP A 135 -6.50 -5.55 -2.76
N ILE A 136 -5.26 -5.41 -3.25
CA ILE A 136 -4.31 -4.41 -2.78
C ILE A 136 -4.85 -2.99 -2.95
N ASP A 137 -5.48 -2.69 -4.09
CA ASP A 137 -6.08 -1.38 -4.34
C ASP A 137 -7.15 -1.06 -3.29
N LEU A 138 -7.96 -2.04 -2.92
CA LEU A 138 -8.99 -1.85 -1.89
C LEU A 138 -8.41 -1.70 -0.49
N GLU A 139 -7.36 -2.46 -0.15
CA GLU A 139 -6.60 -2.32 1.09
C GLU A 139 -6.02 -0.90 1.20
N LEU A 140 -5.35 -0.42 0.14
CA LEU A 140 -4.80 0.93 0.10
C LEU A 140 -5.89 2.00 0.13
N GLU A 141 -7.05 1.77 -0.49
CA GLU A 141 -8.19 2.69 -0.43
C GLU A 141 -8.72 2.81 1.01
N PHE A 142 -8.85 1.70 1.73
CA PHE A 142 -9.32 1.68 3.10
C PHE A 142 -8.34 2.38 4.03
N HIS A 143 -7.10 1.91 4.08
CA HIS A 143 -6.06 2.49 4.92
C HIS A 143 -5.82 3.96 4.59
N GLY A 144 -5.78 4.32 3.30
CA GLY A 144 -5.67 5.70 2.83
C GLY A 144 -6.81 6.61 3.31
N SER A 145 -8.03 6.07 3.46
CA SER A 145 -9.15 6.82 4.03
C SER A 145 -8.94 7.14 5.53
N VAL A 146 -8.34 6.21 6.27
CA VAL A 146 -7.97 6.41 7.68
C VAL A 146 -6.84 7.41 7.82
N TRP A 147 -5.79 7.30 6.98
CA TRP A 147 -4.65 8.25 7.02
C TRP A 147 -5.09 9.67 6.72
N LYS A 148 -5.99 9.84 5.75
CA LYS A 148 -6.54 11.15 5.41
C LYS A 148 -7.35 11.72 6.58
N ALA A 149 -8.17 10.90 7.23
CA ALA A 149 -8.95 11.29 8.40
C ALA A 149 -8.07 11.70 9.60
N ALA A 150 -6.86 11.14 9.71
CA ALA A 150 -5.89 11.52 10.75
C ALA A 150 -5.42 12.99 10.66
N GLY A 151 -5.64 13.67 9.53
CA GLY A 151 -5.31 15.09 9.36
C GLY A 151 -3.81 15.40 9.35
N ASN A 152 -2.94 14.38 9.21
CA ASN A 152 -1.49 14.52 9.18
C ASN A 152 -0.92 14.06 7.84
N GLU A 153 -0.63 15.04 6.97
CA GLU A 153 -0.16 14.75 5.61
C GLU A 153 1.23 14.08 5.58
N LEU A 154 2.11 14.42 6.51
CA LEU A 154 3.43 13.77 6.62
C LEU A 154 3.28 12.29 6.97
N LEU A 155 2.43 11.99 7.96
CA LEU A 155 2.10 10.62 8.35
C LEU A 155 1.48 9.84 7.18
N SER A 156 0.53 10.44 6.46
CA SER A 156 -0.13 9.83 5.31
C SER A 156 0.86 9.45 4.21
N ARG A 157 1.82 10.32 3.90
CA ARG A 157 2.86 10.04 2.89
C ARG A 157 3.77 8.88 3.32
N GLN A 158 4.21 8.86 4.57
CA GLN A 158 5.04 7.77 5.09
C GLN A 158 4.29 6.44 5.12
N LEU A 159 3.03 6.45 5.54
CA LEU A 159 2.19 5.26 5.56
C LEU A 159 1.92 4.69 4.17
N HIS A 160 1.68 5.55 3.18
CA HIS A 160 1.52 5.08 1.81
C HIS A 160 2.75 4.31 1.33
N HIS A 161 3.95 4.88 1.52
CA HIS A 161 5.21 4.23 1.16
C HIS A 161 5.41 2.88 1.88
N LEU A 162 5.26 2.86 3.20
CA LEU A 162 5.42 1.65 4.01
C LEU A 162 4.39 0.56 3.66
N SER A 163 3.15 0.98 3.36
CA SER A 163 2.08 0.04 3.04
C SER A 163 2.28 -0.60 1.68
N VAL A 164 2.66 0.16 0.66
CA VAL A 164 2.99 -0.40 -0.66
C VAL A 164 4.11 -1.43 -0.54
N LEU A 165 5.19 -1.12 0.17
CA LEU A 165 6.30 -2.05 0.38
C LEU A 165 5.87 -3.31 1.14
N SER A 166 5.13 -3.15 2.24
CA SER A 166 4.71 -4.30 3.07
C SER A 166 3.71 -5.20 2.35
N LEU A 167 2.77 -4.62 1.59
CA LEU A 167 1.83 -5.40 0.78
C LEU A 167 2.54 -6.15 -0.35
N SER A 168 3.54 -5.52 -0.98
CA SER A 168 4.39 -6.21 -1.97
C SER A 168 5.14 -7.40 -1.37
N LEU A 169 5.66 -7.26 -0.15
CA LEU A 169 6.31 -8.38 0.56
C LEU A 169 5.33 -9.50 0.86
N SER A 170 4.13 -9.17 1.33
CA SER A 170 3.09 -10.15 1.62
C SER A 170 2.76 -10.99 0.37
N THR A 171 2.63 -10.33 -0.77
CA THR A 171 2.38 -10.98 -2.06
C THR A 171 3.49 -11.96 -2.43
N LEU A 172 4.73 -11.50 -2.33
CA LEU A 172 5.89 -12.23 -2.85
C LEU A 172 6.36 -13.37 -1.93
N HIS A 173 6.03 -13.31 -0.62
CA HIS A 173 6.37 -14.37 0.34
C HIS A 173 5.28 -15.44 0.50
N ILE A 174 4.01 -15.07 0.36
CA ILE A 174 2.89 -16.02 0.46
C ILE A 174 2.64 -16.71 -0.86
N PHE A 175 2.83 -16.01 -1.96
CA PHE A 175 2.44 -16.44 -3.28
C PHE A 175 3.67 -16.78 -4.11
N LYS A 176 3.85 -18.07 -4.34
CA LYS A 176 4.77 -18.48 -5.40
C LYS A 176 4.33 -17.75 -6.69
N PRO A 177 5.24 -17.13 -7.45
CA PRO A 177 4.93 -16.28 -8.61
C PRO A 177 4.08 -16.94 -9.71
N GLN A 178 3.78 -18.23 -9.58
CA GLN A 178 3.03 -19.04 -10.53
C GLN A 178 1.64 -19.48 -10.04
N ALA A 179 1.27 -19.12 -8.81
CA ALA A 179 -0.04 -19.45 -8.28
C ALA A 179 -1.05 -18.37 -8.69
N GLY A 180 -2.12 -18.73 -9.38
CA GLY A 180 -3.23 -17.85 -9.65
C GLY A 180 -3.92 -17.41 -8.35
N LEU A 181 -4.69 -16.31 -8.40
CA LEU A 181 -5.45 -15.81 -7.24
C LEU A 181 -6.28 -16.92 -6.55
N GLU A 182 -6.87 -17.83 -7.34
CA GLU A 182 -7.64 -18.96 -6.79
C GLU A 182 -6.79 -19.90 -5.95
N ASP A 183 -5.55 -20.18 -6.37
CA ASP A 183 -4.65 -21.07 -5.62
C ASP A 183 -4.19 -20.41 -4.33
N VAL A 184 -3.98 -19.10 -4.39
CA VAL A 184 -3.70 -18.25 -3.25
C VAL A 184 -4.85 -18.26 -2.27
N LEU A 185 -6.06 -17.99 -2.74
CA LEU A 185 -7.26 -17.98 -1.91
C LEU A 185 -7.56 -19.36 -1.30
N LYS A 186 -7.13 -20.46 -1.93
CA LYS A 186 -7.20 -21.82 -1.36
C LYS A 186 -6.20 -22.02 -0.22
N THR A 187 -5.04 -21.39 -0.26
CA THR A 187 -4.02 -21.51 0.80
C THR A 187 -4.37 -20.68 2.05
N ILE A 188 -5.20 -19.63 1.89
CA ILE A 188 -5.70 -18.85 3.02
C ILE A 188 -7.03 -19.46 3.48
N PRO A 189 -7.12 -20.03 4.69
CA PRO A 189 -8.36 -20.57 5.21
C PRO A 189 -9.51 -19.55 5.15
N ALA A 190 -10.72 -19.99 4.84
CA ALA A 190 -11.89 -19.12 4.72
C ALA A 190 -12.14 -18.27 5.98
N TRP A 191 -11.84 -18.84 7.18
CA TRP A 191 -11.95 -18.13 8.44
C TRP A 191 -10.92 -17.00 8.59
N GLU A 192 -9.70 -17.14 8.06
CA GLU A 192 -8.68 -16.08 8.08
C GLU A 192 -9.07 -14.93 7.17
N ARG A 193 -9.64 -15.21 6.00
CA ARG A 193 -10.20 -14.17 5.11
C ARG A 193 -11.36 -13.42 5.77
N SER A 194 -12.23 -14.14 6.46
CA SER A 194 -13.34 -13.51 7.20
C SER A 194 -12.83 -12.66 8.38
N GLN A 195 -11.78 -13.08 9.08
CA GLN A 195 -11.17 -12.30 10.16
C GLN A 195 -10.51 -11.01 9.66
N ASN A 196 -9.88 -11.03 8.49
CA ASN A 196 -9.31 -9.82 7.89
C ASN A 196 -10.42 -8.80 7.59
N ILE A 197 -11.50 -9.21 6.91
CA ILE A 197 -12.66 -8.35 6.64
C ILE A 197 -13.30 -7.87 7.96
N GLN A 198 -13.45 -8.73 8.95
CA GLN A 198 -13.98 -8.38 10.26
C GLN A 198 -13.08 -7.37 10.98
N GLY A 199 -11.76 -7.50 10.86
CA GLY A 199 -10.79 -6.53 11.38
C GLY A 199 -11.01 -5.13 10.84
N HIS A 200 -11.21 -4.99 9.52
CA HIS A 200 -11.53 -3.71 8.88
C HIS A 200 -12.88 -3.15 9.38
N GLN A 201 -13.89 -4.01 9.59
CA GLN A 201 -15.20 -3.57 10.08
C GLN A 201 -15.11 -3.04 11.52
N LEU A 202 -14.44 -3.75 12.42
CA LEU A 202 -14.23 -3.33 13.80
C LEU A 202 -13.42 -2.03 13.91
N LEU A 203 -12.38 -1.90 13.09
CA LEU A 203 -11.58 -0.70 13.01
C LEU A 203 -12.42 0.49 12.52
N ALA A 204 -13.13 0.32 11.41
CA ALA A 204 -14.01 1.38 10.88
C ALA A 204 -15.07 1.80 11.90
N GLN A 205 -15.72 0.84 12.57
CA GLN A 205 -16.70 1.10 13.60
C GLN A 205 -16.11 1.91 14.74
N SER A 206 -14.95 1.51 15.27
CA SER A 206 -14.30 2.23 16.39
C SER A 206 -13.95 3.67 16.02
N ILE A 207 -13.49 3.92 14.78
CA ILE A 207 -13.24 5.28 14.31
C ILE A 207 -14.53 6.08 14.22
N LEU A 208 -15.59 5.52 13.64
CA LEU A 208 -16.87 6.18 13.42
C LEU A 208 -17.62 6.47 14.72
N GLU A 209 -17.40 5.67 15.77
CA GLU A 209 -17.95 5.84 17.12
C GLU A 209 -17.12 6.79 18.00
N GLY A 210 -15.96 7.24 17.51
CA GLY A 210 -15.10 8.17 18.24
C GLY A 210 -14.32 7.51 19.39
N ASN A 211 -13.93 6.23 19.25
CA ASN A 211 -13.19 5.47 20.26
C ASN A 211 -11.70 5.33 19.90
N PRO A 212 -10.82 6.31 20.21
CA PRO A 212 -9.45 6.33 19.71
C PRO A 212 -8.59 5.15 20.21
N GLN A 213 -8.80 4.70 21.44
CA GLN A 213 -8.05 3.57 22.00
C GLN A 213 -8.44 2.24 21.35
N GLU A 214 -9.73 2.03 21.10
CA GLU A 214 -10.20 0.83 20.38
C GLU A 214 -9.77 0.87 18.91
N ALA A 215 -9.84 2.03 18.24
CA ALA A 215 -9.36 2.18 16.86
C ALA A 215 -7.86 1.84 16.76
N ARG A 216 -7.04 2.37 17.68
CA ARG A 216 -5.62 2.02 17.78
C ARG A 216 -5.40 0.52 17.97
N LYS A 217 -6.12 -0.10 18.90
CA LYS A 217 -6.03 -1.53 19.21
C LYS A 217 -6.44 -2.39 18.01
N TYR A 218 -7.56 -2.08 17.38
CA TYR A 218 -8.02 -2.85 16.21
C TYR A 218 -7.11 -2.70 15.01
N MET A 219 -6.49 -1.53 14.80
CA MET A 219 -5.48 -1.37 13.77
C MET A 219 -4.26 -2.29 14.00
N ILE A 220 -3.75 -2.35 15.23
CA ILE A 220 -2.65 -3.25 15.59
C ILE A 220 -3.04 -4.70 15.36
N LEU A 221 -4.20 -5.11 15.85
CA LEU A 221 -4.70 -6.48 15.72
C LEU A 221 -4.95 -6.84 14.24
N HIS A 222 -5.44 -5.91 13.44
CA HIS A 222 -5.68 -6.11 12.03
C HIS A 222 -4.37 -6.38 11.28
N ILE A 223 -3.36 -5.52 11.41
CA ILE A 223 -2.08 -5.69 10.71
C ILE A 223 -1.32 -6.91 11.24
N MET A 224 -1.22 -7.07 12.57
CA MET A 224 -0.51 -8.19 13.19
C MET A 224 -1.29 -9.51 13.16
N GLY A 225 -2.59 -9.46 12.85
CA GLY A 225 -3.44 -10.63 12.67
C GLY A 225 -3.27 -11.30 11.32
N ASP A 226 -2.65 -10.60 10.34
CA ASP A 226 -2.31 -11.18 9.06
C ASP A 226 -1.42 -12.43 9.29
N PRO A 227 -1.75 -13.57 8.67
CA PRO A 227 -0.99 -14.82 8.79
C PRO A 227 0.50 -14.66 8.53
N VAL A 228 0.86 -13.77 7.62
CA VAL A 228 2.26 -13.43 7.27
C VAL A 228 3.03 -12.89 8.46
N TYR A 229 2.36 -12.13 9.32
CA TYR A 229 2.98 -11.39 10.42
C TYR A 229 2.72 -12.02 11.79
N ARG A 230 2.03 -13.18 11.84
CA ARG A 230 1.65 -13.86 13.09
C ARG A 230 2.84 -14.13 14.02
N ASN A 231 3.98 -14.48 13.46
CA ASN A 231 5.21 -14.71 14.23
C ASN A 231 5.82 -13.41 14.79
N LEU A 232 5.47 -12.25 14.22
CA LEU A 232 5.95 -10.93 14.69
C LEU A 232 5.11 -10.39 15.85
N ARG A 233 3.91 -10.91 16.04
CA ARG A 233 2.94 -10.45 17.05
C ARG A 233 3.48 -10.51 18.47
N ARG A 234 4.22 -11.59 18.82
CA ARG A 234 4.79 -11.77 20.14
C ARG A 234 5.76 -10.65 20.51
N ASP A 235 6.52 -10.19 19.55
CA ASP A 235 7.58 -9.20 19.77
C ASP A 235 7.05 -7.76 19.85
N PHE A 236 5.90 -7.50 19.21
CA PHE A 236 5.27 -6.18 19.24
C PHE A 236 4.67 -5.85 20.63
N PHE A 237 4.10 -6.84 21.31
CA PHE A 237 3.49 -6.64 22.63
C PHE A 237 4.50 -6.73 23.79
N GLN A 238 5.78 -6.97 23.49
CA GLN A 238 6.87 -6.94 24.48
C GLN A 238 7.61 -5.59 24.52
N LEU A 239 7.28 -4.66 23.63
CA LEU A 239 7.76 -3.29 23.59
C LEU A 239 6.76 -2.35 24.27
#